data_e0652485cfa99c36882f9bafd0e3afb2
#
_entry.id   e0652485cfa99c36882f9bafd0e3afb2
#
_cell.length_a   1.000
_cell.length_b   1.000
_cell.length_c   1.000
_cell.angle_alpha   90.00
_cell.angle_beta   90.00
_cell.angle_gamma   90.00
#
_symmetry.space_group_name_H-M   'P 1'
#
loop_
_entity.id
_entity.type
_entity.pdbx_description
1 polymer ?
#
loop_
_entity_poly.entity_id
_entity_poly.type
_entity_poly.pdbx_seq_one_letter_code
_entity_poly.pdbx_strand_id
1 'polypeptide(L)'
;MITSVVTAVSSCAGGDAPVYLDASVPVDKRVEDLLSRMTLEEKVGQMNQFVGLEHIRKNEASLSEEDLKNNTANAFYPGFNADSVADWTKKGLVGSFLHVLTIEEANYLQSLALQSRLAIPVIFGIDAIHGNANAPDNTVYPTNIGLASSFDTDLAYRIARETAAEMRAMNMHWTFNPNVEVARDPRWGRVGETYGEDPYLVTEMGVATVKGYQGDLSSDDVLACIKHFVGGSQPVNGTN
;
A
#
# COMPACT_ATOMS: atom_id res chain seq x y z
N MET A 1 22.39 13.60 6.57
CA MET A 1 23.01 12.54 7.38
C MET A 1 22.16 12.38 8.64
N ILE A 2 21.23 11.45 8.63
CA ILE A 2 20.42 11.10 9.81
C ILE A 2 21.02 9.81 10.37
N THR A 3 21.71 9.94 11.49
CA THR A 3 22.35 8.83 12.20
C THR A 3 21.24 8.04 12.89
N SER A 4 20.97 6.83 12.41
CA SER A 4 20.03 5.89 13.06
C SER A 4 20.58 5.50 14.43
N VAL A 5 19.95 5.98 15.48
CA VAL A 5 20.17 5.47 16.84
C VAL A 5 19.36 4.20 16.99
N VAL A 6 20.01 3.06 16.78
CA VAL A 6 19.47 1.76 17.18
C VAL A 6 19.69 1.63 18.70
N THR A 7 18.66 1.88 19.48
CA THR A 7 18.68 1.59 20.92
C THR A 7 18.55 0.08 21.09
N ALA A 8 19.65 -0.57 21.46
CA ALA A 8 19.63 -1.98 21.83
C ALA A 8 18.80 -2.15 23.10
N VAL A 9 17.65 -2.79 22.99
CA VAL A 9 16.89 -3.27 24.16
C VAL A 9 17.58 -4.54 24.63
N SER A 10 18.38 -4.42 25.68
CA SER A 10 19.01 -5.55 26.35
C SER A 10 17.93 -6.30 27.14
N SER A 11 17.45 -7.41 26.60
CA SER A 11 16.61 -8.38 27.31
C SER A 11 17.50 -9.45 27.94
N CYS A 12 17.55 -9.48 29.24
CA CYS A 12 18.17 -10.57 30.02
C CYS A 12 17.28 -11.82 29.98
N ALA A 13 17.45 -12.65 28.95
CA ALA A 13 17.14 -14.09 28.99
C ALA A 13 18.07 -14.75 27.97
N GLY A 14 18.85 -15.73 28.35
CA GLY A 14 19.84 -16.42 27.53
C GLY A 14 19.20 -17.25 26.41
N GLY A 15 18.85 -16.58 25.33
CA GLY A 15 18.46 -17.15 24.06
C GLY A 15 19.15 -16.34 22.97
N ASP A 16 19.63 -17.00 21.91
CA ASP A 16 20.22 -16.34 20.77
C ASP A 16 19.26 -15.28 20.21
N ALA A 17 19.82 -14.11 19.80
CA ALA A 17 19.04 -13.04 19.20
C ALA A 17 18.19 -13.60 18.03
N PRO A 18 16.91 -13.17 17.88
CA PRO A 18 16.05 -13.71 16.83
C PRO A 18 16.65 -13.54 15.46
N VAL A 19 16.74 -14.65 14.69
CA VAL A 19 17.35 -14.67 13.35
C VAL A 19 16.64 -13.71 12.39
N TYR A 20 15.33 -13.54 12.51
CA TYR A 20 14.55 -12.65 11.64
C TYR A 20 14.97 -11.17 11.77
N LEU A 21 15.60 -10.75 12.86
CA LEU A 21 16.09 -9.38 13.06
C LEU A 21 17.45 -9.13 12.39
N ASP A 22 18.18 -10.16 12.03
CA ASP A 22 19.50 -10.05 11.42
C ASP A 22 19.37 -9.88 9.91
N ALA A 23 19.58 -8.64 9.42
CA ALA A 23 19.48 -8.31 8.00
C ALA A 23 20.55 -9.01 7.13
N SER A 24 21.63 -9.55 7.69
CA SER A 24 22.66 -10.28 6.97
C SER A 24 22.25 -11.72 6.61
N VAL A 25 21.23 -12.26 7.30
CA VAL A 25 20.71 -13.61 7.03
C VAL A 25 19.76 -13.59 5.82
N PRO A 26 19.82 -14.60 4.95
CA PRO A 26 18.91 -14.71 3.80
C PRO A 26 17.43 -14.61 4.21
N VAL A 27 16.64 -13.92 3.37
CA VAL A 27 15.22 -13.60 3.65
C VAL A 27 14.42 -14.85 4.01
N ASP A 28 14.57 -15.97 3.29
CA ASP A 28 13.82 -17.19 3.55
C ASP A 28 14.05 -17.72 4.98
N LYS A 29 15.29 -17.67 5.47
CA LYS A 29 15.64 -18.08 6.83
C LYS A 29 15.05 -17.16 7.88
N ARG A 30 15.03 -15.85 7.61
CA ARG A 30 14.40 -14.86 8.46
C ARG A 30 12.89 -15.05 8.52
N VAL A 31 12.26 -15.36 7.38
CA VAL A 31 10.81 -15.64 7.29
C VAL A 31 10.46 -16.92 8.05
N GLU A 32 11.23 -18.02 7.87
CA GLU A 32 11.03 -19.27 8.61
C GLU A 32 11.11 -19.05 10.14
N ASP A 33 12.13 -18.33 10.61
CA ASP A 33 12.30 -18.01 12.03
C ASP A 33 11.13 -17.17 12.56
N LEU A 34 10.76 -16.10 11.85
CA LEU A 34 9.64 -15.24 12.24
C LEU A 34 8.32 -16.02 12.33
N LEU A 35 7.99 -16.78 11.30
CA LEU A 35 6.75 -17.58 11.24
C LEU A 35 6.69 -18.64 12.35
N SER A 36 7.84 -19.20 12.75
CA SER A 36 7.91 -20.17 13.85
C SER A 36 7.58 -19.54 15.21
N ARG A 37 7.82 -18.24 15.36
CA ARG A 37 7.59 -17.48 16.61
C ARG A 37 6.19 -16.88 16.69
N MET A 38 5.51 -16.71 15.55
CA MET A 38 4.18 -16.09 15.48
C MET A 38 3.09 -17.02 15.97
N THR A 39 2.18 -16.47 16.77
CA THR A 39 0.90 -17.12 17.06
C THR A 39 -0.02 -17.13 15.81
N LEU A 40 -1.07 -17.93 15.83
CA LEU A 40 -2.05 -17.92 14.74
C LEU A 40 -2.72 -16.55 14.61
N GLU A 41 -3.03 -15.91 15.72
CA GLU A 41 -3.64 -14.59 15.77
C GLU A 41 -2.72 -13.52 15.12
N GLU A 42 -1.42 -13.53 15.44
CA GLU A 42 -0.45 -12.64 14.82
C GLU A 42 -0.30 -12.91 13.30
N LYS A 43 -0.34 -14.17 12.86
CA LYS A 43 -0.30 -14.51 11.43
C LYS A 43 -1.52 -13.98 10.69
N VAL A 44 -2.72 -14.16 11.26
CA VAL A 44 -3.96 -13.59 10.70
C VAL A 44 -3.91 -12.06 10.71
N GLY A 45 -3.40 -11.47 11.80
CA GLY A 45 -3.23 -10.04 11.93
C GLY A 45 -2.37 -9.42 10.82
N GLN A 46 -1.30 -10.12 10.38
CA GLN A 46 -0.46 -9.63 9.27
C GLN A 46 -1.19 -9.58 7.91
N MET A 47 -2.32 -10.25 7.77
CA MET A 47 -3.16 -10.17 6.57
C MET A 47 -4.20 -9.03 6.64
N ASN A 48 -4.35 -8.38 7.78
CA ASN A 48 -5.29 -7.27 7.94
C ASN A 48 -4.71 -5.99 7.32
N GLN A 49 -5.54 -5.30 6.55
CA GLN A 49 -5.27 -3.97 6.03
C GLN A 49 -6.38 -3.02 6.47
N PHE A 50 -5.99 -1.90 7.06
CA PHE A 50 -6.91 -0.82 7.43
C PHE A 50 -6.56 0.45 6.66
N VAL A 51 -7.49 1.41 6.61
CA VAL A 51 -7.15 2.77 6.16
C VAL A 51 -6.42 3.53 7.26
N GLY A 52 -5.71 4.61 6.89
CA GLY A 52 -5.04 5.47 7.84
C GLY A 52 -5.97 5.97 8.95
N LEU A 53 -5.44 6.15 10.16
CA LEU A 53 -6.23 6.56 11.33
C LEU A 53 -6.83 7.95 11.18
N GLU A 54 -6.13 8.87 10.48
CA GLU A 54 -6.64 10.21 10.19
C GLU A 54 -7.90 10.13 9.32
N HIS A 55 -7.91 9.20 8.35
CA HIS A 55 -9.09 8.95 7.52
C HIS A 55 -10.26 8.39 8.36
N ILE A 56 -10.00 7.44 9.26
CA ILE A 56 -11.00 6.89 10.16
C ILE A 56 -11.57 8.00 11.05
N ARG A 57 -10.74 8.80 11.70
CA ARG A 57 -11.17 9.91 12.57
C ARG A 57 -12.00 10.97 11.84
N LYS A 58 -11.63 11.27 10.59
CA LYS A 58 -12.40 12.20 9.75
C LYS A 58 -13.80 11.66 9.47
N ASN A 59 -13.93 10.37 9.19
CA ASN A 59 -15.23 9.73 8.98
C ASN A 59 -16.04 9.68 10.28
N GLU A 60 -15.42 9.32 11.40
CA GLU A 60 -16.07 9.34 12.73
C GLU A 60 -16.64 10.71 13.06
N ALA A 61 -15.94 11.78 12.71
CA ALA A 61 -16.40 13.15 12.97
C ALA A 61 -17.50 13.65 12.03
N SER A 62 -17.64 13.03 10.84
CA SER A 62 -18.53 13.52 9.77
C SER A 62 -19.80 12.70 9.58
N LEU A 63 -19.87 11.48 10.09
CA LEU A 63 -20.98 10.54 9.90
C LEU A 63 -21.80 10.37 11.16
N SER A 64 -23.10 10.14 11.02
CA SER A 64 -23.96 9.78 12.14
C SER A 64 -23.65 8.37 12.66
N GLU A 65 -24.07 8.05 13.89
CA GLU A 65 -23.91 6.69 14.44
C GLU A 65 -24.59 5.61 13.58
N GLU A 66 -25.68 5.97 12.93
CA GLU A 66 -26.41 5.05 12.03
C GLU A 66 -25.63 4.84 10.73
N ASP A 67 -25.07 5.90 10.14
CA ASP A 67 -24.21 5.81 8.96
C ASP A 67 -22.95 4.99 9.26
N LEU A 68 -22.35 5.20 10.43
CA LEU A 68 -21.17 4.46 10.88
C LEU A 68 -21.44 2.95 11.02
N LYS A 69 -22.65 2.57 11.43
CA LYS A 69 -23.05 1.14 11.56
C LYS A 69 -23.34 0.48 10.23
N ASN A 70 -23.81 1.25 9.24
CA ASN A 70 -24.38 0.71 8.00
C ASN A 70 -23.49 0.96 6.78
N ASN A 71 -22.52 1.87 6.86
CA ASN A 71 -21.75 2.31 5.71
C ASN A 71 -20.40 1.61 5.60
N THR A 72 -20.32 0.59 4.77
CA THR A 72 -19.07 -0.11 4.42
C THR A 72 -18.38 0.47 3.17
N ALA A 73 -19.07 1.35 2.42
CA ALA A 73 -18.60 1.81 1.11
C ALA A 73 -17.44 2.82 1.16
N ASN A 74 -17.26 3.51 2.29
CA ASN A 74 -16.24 4.56 2.44
C ASN A 74 -15.03 4.12 3.27
N ALA A 75 -14.59 2.86 3.12
CA ALA A 75 -13.48 2.31 3.88
C ALA A 75 -13.68 2.46 5.40
N PHE A 76 -14.92 2.39 5.84
CA PHE A 76 -15.31 2.42 7.24
C PHE A 76 -15.77 1.04 7.66
N TYR A 77 -15.29 0.58 8.80
CA TYR A 77 -15.59 -0.75 9.30
C TYR A 77 -16.55 -0.65 10.49
N PRO A 78 -17.80 -1.11 10.38
CA PRO A 78 -18.75 -1.05 11.50
C PRO A 78 -18.18 -1.70 12.75
N GLY A 79 -18.22 -0.98 13.88
CA GLY A 79 -17.70 -1.46 15.16
C GLY A 79 -16.20 -1.23 15.40
N PHE A 80 -15.49 -0.61 14.47
CA PHE A 80 -14.08 -0.24 14.63
C PHE A 80 -13.94 1.28 14.65
N ASN A 81 -13.04 1.75 15.49
CA ASN A 81 -12.65 3.15 15.56
C ASN A 81 -11.14 3.29 15.49
N ALA A 82 -10.65 4.52 15.33
CA ALA A 82 -9.24 4.77 15.18
C ALA A 82 -8.41 4.28 16.38
N ASP A 83 -8.95 4.39 17.59
CA ASP A 83 -8.25 3.94 18.80
C ASP A 83 -8.16 2.43 18.89
N SER A 84 -9.19 1.69 18.46
CA SER A 84 -9.16 0.23 18.35
C SER A 84 -8.10 -0.23 17.34
N VAL A 85 -8.03 0.40 16.17
CA VAL A 85 -7.04 0.07 15.14
C VAL A 85 -5.62 0.38 15.62
N ALA A 86 -5.43 1.49 16.33
CA ALA A 86 -4.14 1.83 16.94
C ALA A 86 -3.72 0.79 17.99
N ASP A 87 -4.65 0.31 18.83
CA ASP A 87 -4.38 -0.73 19.83
C ASP A 87 -4.04 -2.08 19.17
N TRP A 88 -4.73 -2.47 18.10
CA TRP A 88 -4.41 -3.67 17.33
C TRP A 88 -3.04 -3.57 16.65
N THR A 89 -2.69 -2.39 16.16
CA THR A 89 -1.34 -2.15 15.61
C THR A 89 -0.25 -2.41 16.65
N LYS A 90 -0.43 -1.91 17.89
CA LYS A 90 0.47 -2.19 19.02
C LYS A 90 0.57 -3.67 19.39
N LYS A 91 -0.50 -4.42 19.13
CA LYS A 91 -0.57 -5.86 19.38
C LYS A 91 0.02 -6.70 18.25
N GLY A 92 0.43 -6.09 17.13
CA GLY A 92 0.93 -6.80 15.96
C GLY A 92 -0.16 -7.48 15.13
N LEU A 93 -1.40 -7.00 15.21
CA LEU A 93 -2.59 -7.55 14.55
C LEU A 93 -2.97 -6.78 13.28
N VAL A 94 -2.07 -5.93 12.78
CA VAL A 94 -2.23 -5.17 11.53
C VAL A 94 -0.95 -5.31 10.73
N GLY A 95 -1.05 -5.73 9.46
CA GLY A 95 0.10 -5.89 8.58
C GLY A 95 0.31 -4.71 7.64
N SER A 96 -0.76 -4.00 7.28
CA SER A 96 -0.67 -2.90 6.33
C SER A 96 -1.73 -1.83 6.54
N PHE A 97 -1.45 -0.65 6.00
CA PHE A 97 -2.40 0.46 5.92
C PHE A 97 -2.53 0.96 4.49
N LEU A 98 -3.76 1.32 4.13
CA LEU A 98 -4.12 1.98 2.89
C LEU A 98 -4.28 3.49 3.15
N HIS A 99 -3.80 4.33 2.22
CA HIS A 99 -4.03 5.78 2.25
C HIS A 99 -3.61 6.45 3.56
N VAL A 100 -2.39 6.22 3.99
CA VAL A 100 -1.71 7.05 4.99
C VAL A 100 -1.12 8.24 4.24
N LEU A 101 -1.63 9.44 4.47
CA LEU A 101 -1.37 10.59 3.60
C LEU A 101 -0.31 11.56 4.14
N THR A 102 0.14 11.38 5.38
CA THR A 102 1.13 12.24 6.01
C THR A 102 2.32 11.44 6.56
N ILE A 103 3.50 12.05 6.56
CA ILE A 103 4.71 11.46 7.13
C ILE A 103 4.55 11.27 8.64
N GLU A 104 3.88 12.20 9.29
CA GLU A 104 3.60 12.18 10.72
C GLU A 104 2.78 10.96 11.10
N GLU A 105 1.71 10.68 10.36
CA GLU A 105 0.88 9.49 10.59
C GLU A 105 1.65 8.21 10.30
N ALA A 106 2.42 8.16 9.20
CA ALA A 106 3.24 7.00 8.86
C ALA A 106 4.24 6.68 9.99
N ASN A 107 4.95 7.67 10.49
CA ASN A 107 5.88 7.52 11.61
C ASN A 107 5.16 7.09 12.90
N TYR A 108 3.99 7.65 13.17
CA TYR A 108 3.19 7.26 14.33
C TYR A 108 2.79 5.78 14.26
N LEU A 109 2.24 5.33 13.14
CA LEU A 109 1.83 3.93 12.94
C LEU A 109 3.00 2.95 13.03
N GLN A 110 4.18 3.30 12.45
CA GLN A 110 5.38 2.50 12.64
C GLN A 110 5.79 2.42 14.11
N SER A 111 5.72 3.55 14.83
CA SER A 111 6.05 3.56 16.26
C SER A 111 5.13 2.67 17.09
N LEU A 112 3.86 2.52 16.69
CA LEU A 112 2.91 1.59 17.32
C LEU A 112 3.27 0.13 17.00
N ALA A 113 3.52 -0.19 15.73
CA ALA A 113 3.84 -1.53 15.27
C ALA A 113 5.10 -2.08 15.95
N LEU A 114 6.13 -1.25 16.11
CA LEU A 114 7.37 -1.60 16.79
C LEU A 114 7.22 -1.84 18.30
N GLN A 115 6.09 -1.51 18.91
CA GLN A 115 5.78 -1.84 20.30
C GLN A 115 5.22 -3.27 20.45
N SER A 116 4.86 -3.93 19.35
CA SER A 116 4.36 -5.31 19.39
C SER A 116 5.47 -6.30 19.81
N ARG A 117 5.06 -7.47 20.26
CA ARG A 117 5.97 -8.53 20.75
C ARG A 117 7.07 -8.92 19.75
N LEU A 118 6.74 -8.91 18.46
CA LEU A 118 7.66 -9.27 17.37
C LEU A 118 8.24 -8.05 16.66
N ALA A 119 7.77 -6.85 16.98
CA ALA A 119 8.20 -5.59 16.38
C ALA A 119 8.22 -5.61 14.83
N ILE A 120 7.21 -6.25 14.22
CA ILE A 120 7.08 -6.32 12.76
C ILE A 120 6.59 -4.95 12.27
N PRO A 121 7.34 -4.28 11.39
CA PRO A 121 6.90 -3.02 10.80
C PRO A 121 5.65 -3.22 9.94
N VAL A 122 4.76 -2.21 9.89
CA VAL A 122 3.64 -2.19 8.95
C VAL A 122 4.09 -1.67 7.59
N ILE A 123 3.44 -2.12 6.52
CA ILE A 123 3.64 -1.56 5.17
C ILE A 123 2.51 -0.61 4.82
N PHE A 124 2.82 0.45 4.06
CA PHE A 124 1.85 1.44 3.62
C PHE A 124 1.62 1.32 2.12
N GLY A 125 0.34 1.24 1.73
CA GLY A 125 -0.11 1.19 0.36
C GLY A 125 -0.96 2.41 0.00
N ILE A 126 -0.93 2.80 -1.28
CA ILE A 126 -1.72 3.90 -1.81
C ILE A 126 -2.09 3.66 -3.27
N ASP A 127 -3.21 4.22 -3.72
CA ASP A 127 -3.58 4.25 -5.13
C ASP A 127 -2.85 5.39 -5.86
N ALA A 128 -1.59 5.17 -6.21
CA ALA A 128 -0.80 6.12 -7.01
C ALA A 128 -1.02 5.86 -8.52
N ILE A 129 -2.23 6.07 -9.02
CA ILE A 129 -2.64 5.67 -10.37
C ILE A 129 -2.03 6.57 -11.46
N HIS A 130 -1.92 7.86 -11.19
CA HIS A 130 -1.34 8.85 -12.10
C HIS A 130 -0.47 9.87 -11.33
N GLY A 131 0.60 9.36 -10.74
CA GLY A 131 1.36 10.02 -9.69
C GLY A 131 0.77 9.70 -8.32
N ASN A 132 1.45 10.12 -7.25
CA ASN A 132 0.96 9.99 -5.88
C ASN A 132 -0.09 11.08 -5.56
N ALA A 133 -1.09 11.21 -6.43
CA ALA A 133 -2.05 12.31 -6.47
C ALA A 133 -2.97 12.41 -5.23
N ASN A 134 -3.05 11.35 -4.44
CA ASN A 134 -3.83 11.34 -3.19
C ASN A 134 -3.09 12.00 -2.02
N ALA A 135 -1.78 12.16 -2.13
CA ALA A 135 -0.97 12.78 -1.10
C ALA A 135 -0.70 14.27 -1.44
N PRO A 136 -0.70 15.17 -0.45
CA PRO A 136 -0.42 16.58 -0.68
C PRO A 136 0.97 16.80 -1.29
N ASP A 137 1.10 17.85 -2.10
CA ASP A 137 2.36 18.34 -2.66
C ASP A 137 3.13 17.36 -3.57
N ASN A 138 2.49 16.27 -4.00
CA ASN A 138 3.06 15.34 -4.97
C ASN A 138 2.65 15.67 -6.41
N THR A 139 3.44 15.19 -7.36
CA THR A 139 3.20 15.43 -8.78
C THR A 139 1.99 14.65 -9.29
N VAL A 140 1.09 15.34 -10.00
CA VAL A 140 -0.06 14.74 -10.68
C VAL A 140 0.27 14.63 -12.17
N TYR A 141 0.26 13.42 -12.68
CA TYR A 141 0.48 13.11 -14.10
C TYR A 141 -0.85 12.93 -14.83
N PRO A 142 -0.85 12.86 -16.19
CA PRO A 142 -2.04 12.48 -16.93
C PRO A 142 -2.59 11.13 -16.47
N THR A 143 -3.92 10.96 -16.53
CA THR A 143 -4.55 9.66 -16.29
C THR A 143 -3.99 8.59 -17.24
N ASN A 144 -4.10 7.32 -16.88
CA ASN A 144 -3.51 6.24 -17.69
C ASN A 144 -4.02 6.22 -19.13
N ILE A 145 -5.30 6.52 -19.37
CA ILE A 145 -5.84 6.65 -20.74
C ILE A 145 -5.21 7.82 -21.52
N GLY A 146 -4.94 8.93 -20.83
CA GLY A 146 -4.24 10.08 -21.39
C GLY A 146 -2.77 9.76 -21.69
N LEU A 147 -2.08 9.08 -20.77
CA LEU A 147 -0.71 8.63 -20.96
C LEU A 147 -0.60 7.62 -22.11
N ALA A 148 -1.53 6.66 -22.20
CA ALA A 148 -1.57 5.65 -23.25
C ALA A 148 -1.71 6.27 -24.65
N SER A 149 -2.36 7.44 -24.78
CA SER A 149 -2.49 8.18 -26.03
C SER A 149 -1.14 8.66 -26.63
N SER A 150 -0.07 8.65 -25.83
CA SER A 150 1.29 8.94 -26.30
C SER A 150 1.93 7.76 -27.03
N PHE A 151 1.48 6.53 -26.79
CA PHE A 151 2.12 5.28 -27.21
C PHE A 151 3.59 5.16 -26.77
N ASP A 152 3.98 5.88 -25.71
CA ASP A 152 5.35 6.00 -25.21
C ASP A 152 5.53 5.20 -23.91
N THR A 153 6.07 3.99 -24.02
CA THR A 153 6.36 3.11 -22.88
C THR A 153 7.52 3.61 -22.03
N ASP A 154 8.48 4.34 -22.62
CA ASP A 154 9.59 4.92 -21.86
C ASP A 154 9.08 6.07 -20.98
N LEU A 155 8.10 6.83 -21.46
CA LEU A 155 7.44 7.84 -20.65
C LEU A 155 6.69 7.21 -19.47
N ALA A 156 5.95 6.11 -19.71
CA ALA A 156 5.26 5.38 -18.66
C ALA A 156 6.23 4.86 -17.58
N TYR A 157 7.36 4.28 -18.00
CA TYR A 157 8.43 3.86 -17.10
C TYR A 157 8.97 5.03 -16.25
N ARG A 158 9.29 6.16 -16.87
CA ARG A 158 9.83 7.33 -16.16
C ARG A 158 8.84 7.92 -15.17
N ILE A 159 7.58 8.07 -15.54
CA ILE A 159 6.53 8.55 -14.63
C ILE A 159 6.42 7.62 -13.41
N ALA A 160 6.44 6.31 -13.61
CA ALA A 160 6.40 5.36 -12.52
C ALA A 160 7.65 5.44 -11.60
N ARG A 161 8.84 5.69 -12.16
CA ARG A 161 10.07 5.93 -11.38
C ARG A 161 9.97 7.17 -10.50
N GLU A 162 9.55 8.29 -11.07
CA GLU A 162 9.38 9.54 -10.32
C GLU A 162 8.31 9.38 -9.22
N THR A 163 7.19 8.74 -9.55
CA THR A 163 6.14 8.44 -8.57
C THR A 163 6.66 7.55 -7.44
N ALA A 164 7.47 6.52 -7.74
CA ALA A 164 8.07 5.67 -6.72
C ALA A 164 8.98 6.47 -5.78
N ALA A 165 9.79 7.38 -6.32
CA ALA A 165 10.66 8.24 -5.51
C ALA A 165 9.85 9.14 -4.55
N GLU A 166 8.77 9.78 -5.04
CA GLU A 166 7.85 10.56 -4.20
C GLU A 166 7.18 9.70 -3.13
N MET A 167 6.71 8.53 -3.49
CA MET A 167 6.11 7.57 -2.55
C MET A 167 7.10 7.16 -1.45
N ARG A 168 8.35 6.83 -1.81
CA ARG A 168 9.39 6.45 -0.83
C ARG A 168 9.75 7.60 0.10
N ALA A 169 9.79 8.83 -0.41
CA ALA A 169 9.99 10.02 0.42
C ALA A 169 8.91 10.19 1.49
N MET A 170 7.69 9.68 1.25
CA MET A 170 6.56 9.67 2.18
C MET A 170 6.43 8.36 2.98
N ASN A 171 7.44 7.49 2.94
CA ASN A 171 7.43 6.18 3.60
C ASN A 171 6.38 5.20 3.07
N MET A 172 5.93 5.36 1.81
CA MET A 172 5.06 4.39 1.13
C MET A 172 5.88 3.25 0.54
N HIS A 173 5.33 2.04 0.54
CA HIS A 173 6.04 0.83 0.15
C HIS A 173 5.36 0.09 -1.01
N TRP A 174 4.09 0.39 -1.27
CA TRP A 174 3.23 -0.39 -2.14
C TRP A 174 2.24 0.51 -2.87
N THR A 175 2.13 0.37 -4.20
CA THR A 175 1.09 1.04 -4.98
C THR A 175 0.06 0.03 -5.50
N PHE A 176 -1.22 0.40 -5.47
CA PHE A 176 -2.30 -0.34 -6.13
C PHE A 176 -2.44 0.12 -7.58
N ASN A 177 -1.35 -0.01 -8.33
CA ASN A 177 -1.20 0.37 -9.74
C ASN A 177 -0.16 -0.56 -10.41
N PRO A 178 -0.26 -0.88 -11.71
CA PRO A 178 -1.18 -0.34 -12.72
C PRO A 178 -2.54 -1.04 -12.80
N ASN A 179 -3.54 -0.30 -13.30
CA ASN A 179 -4.79 -0.88 -13.77
C ASN A 179 -4.60 -1.37 -15.22
N VAL A 180 -4.49 -2.68 -15.40
CA VAL A 180 -4.27 -3.35 -16.69
C VAL A 180 -5.54 -3.95 -17.29
N GLU A 181 -6.69 -3.46 -16.88
CA GLU A 181 -7.96 -3.86 -17.43
C GLU A 181 -8.13 -3.31 -18.84
N VAL A 182 -8.66 -4.16 -19.74
CA VAL A 182 -8.97 -3.76 -21.11
C VAL A 182 -10.36 -3.12 -21.12
N ALA A 183 -10.44 -1.83 -21.38
CA ALA A 183 -11.69 -1.07 -21.41
C ALA A 183 -12.54 -1.45 -22.63
N ARG A 184 -13.64 -2.17 -22.41
CA ARG A 184 -14.53 -2.61 -23.51
C ARG A 184 -15.75 -1.70 -23.72
N ASP A 185 -16.19 -1.03 -22.67
CA ASP A 185 -17.34 -0.13 -22.72
C ASP A 185 -16.92 1.28 -22.28
N PRO A 186 -16.93 2.28 -23.17
CA PRO A 186 -16.51 3.64 -22.82
C PRO A 186 -17.44 4.34 -21.82
N ARG A 187 -18.61 3.76 -21.51
CA ARG A 187 -19.52 4.27 -20.47
C ARG A 187 -19.09 3.86 -19.06
N TRP A 188 -18.15 2.92 -18.96
CA TRP A 188 -17.64 2.50 -17.66
C TRP A 188 -16.88 3.65 -16.97
N GLY A 189 -17.28 3.97 -15.72
CA GLY A 189 -16.74 5.12 -14.99
C GLY A 189 -15.24 5.08 -14.71
N ARG A 190 -14.59 3.91 -14.83
CA ARG A 190 -13.16 3.71 -14.56
C ARG A 190 -12.29 3.60 -15.80
N VAL A 191 -12.81 3.89 -16.98
CA VAL A 191 -12.04 3.89 -18.24
C VAL A 191 -10.79 4.75 -18.14
N GLY A 192 -10.87 5.90 -17.50
CA GLY A 192 -9.75 6.82 -17.31
C GLY A 192 -8.56 6.23 -16.55
N GLU A 193 -8.78 5.22 -15.72
CA GLU A 193 -7.74 4.53 -14.97
C GLU A 193 -6.98 3.48 -15.80
N THR A 194 -7.51 3.11 -16.99
CA THR A 194 -6.96 2.06 -17.86
C THR A 194 -6.09 2.66 -18.96
N TYR A 195 -5.31 1.80 -19.62
CA TYR A 195 -4.55 2.19 -20.82
C TYR A 195 -5.35 2.08 -22.12
N GLY A 196 -6.66 1.77 -22.07
CA GLY A 196 -7.57 1.72 -23.20
C GLY A 196 -8.10 0.35 -23.55
N GLU A 197 -8.54 0.19 -24.81
CA GLU A 197 -9.25 -1.02 -25.28
C GLU A 197 -8.38 -2.04 -26.01
N ASP A 198 -7.13 -1.66 -26.35
CA ASP A 198 -6.19 -2.54 -27.05
C ASP A 198 -5.38 -3.37 -26.06
N PRO A 199 -5.52 -4.73 -26.07
CA PRO A 199 -4.78 -5.58 -25.12
C PRO A 199 -3.26 -5.49 -25.26
N TYR A 200 -2.74 -5.22 -26.48
CA TYR A 200 -1.31 -5.08 -26.70
C TYR A 200 -0.78 -3.80 -26.03
N LEU A 201 -1.44 -2.66 -26.27
CA LEU A 201 -1.07 -1.39 -25.66
C LEU A 201 -1.15 -1.47 -24.13
N VAL A 202 -2.25 -2.04 -23.59
CA VAL A 202 -2.40 -2.26 -22.14
C VAL A 202 -1.24 -3.09 -21.58
N THR A 203 -0.81 -4.13 -22.29
CA THR A 203 0.30 -4.99 -21.87
C THR A 203 1.62 -4.22 -21.83
N GLU A 204 1.96 -3.52 -22.92
CA GLU A 204 3.24 -2.81 -23.03
C GLU A 204 3.33 -1.67 -22.00
N MET A 205 2.28 -0.86 -21.87
CA MET A 205 2.23 0.22 -20.88
C MET A 205 2.24 -0.32 -19.45
N GLY A 206 1.50 -1.40 -19.17
CA GLY A 206 1.45 -2.03 -17.86
C GLY A 206 2.80 -2.60 -17.43
N VAL A 207 3.50 -3.30 -18.34
CA VAL A 207 4.85 -3.85 -18.08
C VAL A 207 5.84 -2.72 -17.81
N ALA A 208 5.82 -1.65 -18.60
CA ALA A 208 6.70 -0.50 -18.41
C ALA A 208 6.45 0.17 -17.05
N THR A 209 5.20 0.33 -16.67
CA THR A 209 4.80 0.92 -15.38
C THR A 209 5.25 0.06 -14.19
N VAL A 210 5.03 -1.26 -14.24
CA VAL A 210 5.51 -2.18 -13.18
C VAL A 210 7.03 -2.10 -13.04
N LYS A 211 7.77 -2.16 -14.15
CA LYS A 211 9.23 -2.03 -14.13
C LYS A 211 9.69 -0.68 -13.56
N GLY A 212 8.94 0.38 -13.87
CA GLY A 212 9.23 1.71 -13.31
C GLY A 212 9.05 1.75 -11.79
N TYR A 213 7.96 1.21 -11.25
CA TYR A 213 7.74 1.17 -9.80
C TYR A 213 8.72 0.27 -9.07
N GLN A 214 8.96 -0.94 -9.58
CA GLN A 214 9.70 -1.97 -8.86
C GLN A 214 11.21 -1.91 -9.07
N GLY A 215 11.70 -1.22 -10.11
CA GLY A 215 13.14 -1.14 -10.38
C GLY A 215 13.84 -2.48 -10.20
N ASP A 216 14.87 -2.50 -9.39
CA ASP A 216 15.63 -3.69 -8.96
C ASP A 216 15.19 -4.20 -7.57
N LEU A 217 14.05 -3.76 -7.06
CA LEU A 217 13.52 -4.03 -5.71
C LEU A 217 14.47 -3.55 -4.61
N SER A 218 15.07 -2.40 -4.82
CA SER A 218 15.93 -1.73 -3.85
C SER A 218 15.12 -0.96 -2.79
N SER A 219 15.81 -0.31 -1.86
CA SER A 219 15.16 0.54 -0.85
C SER A 219 14.42 1.76 -1.42
N ASP A 220 14.72 2.15 -2.65
CA ASP A 220 14.16 3.31 -3.33
C ASP A 220 12.98 2.94 -4.24
N ASP A 221 12.63 1.67 -4.26
CA ASP A 221 11.58 1.10 -5.09
C ASP A 221 10.30 0.84 -4.28
N VAL A 222 9.17 0.69 -4.97
CA VAL A 222 7.88 0.32 -4.37
C VAL A 222 7.30 -0.91 -5.07
N LEU A 223 6.55 -1.70 -4.32
CA LEU A 223 5.83 -2.84 -4.88
C LEU A 223 4.68 -2.34 -5.76
N ALA A 224 4.54 -2.88 -6.95
CA ALA A 224 3.39 -2.67 -7.83
C ALA A 224 2.33 -3.75 -7.61
N CYS A 225 1.06 -3.39 -7.77
CA CYS A 225 -0.07 -4.31 -7.73
C CYS A 225 -0.88 -4.18 -9.00
N ILE A 226 -0.73 -5.15 -9.88
CA ILE A 226 -1.55 -5.25 -11.09
C ILE A 226 -3.00 -5.51 -10.69
N LYS A 227 -3.92 -4.67 -11.17
CA LYS A 227 -5.34 -4.75 -10.81
C LYS A 227 -6.26 -4.61 -12.01
N HIS A 228 -7.52 -5.07 -11.94
CA HIS A 228 -8.10 -5.88 -10.87
C HIS A 228 -8.17 -7.32 -11.34
N PHE A 229 -7.54 -8.21 -10.66
CA PHE A 229 -7.42 -9.62 -11.03
C PHE A 229 -8.75 -10.37 -10.82
N VAL A 230 -9.31 -11.04 -11.81
CA VAL A 230 -9.20 -10.95 -13.27
C VAL A 230 -10.54 -10.49 -13.82
N GLY A 231 -10.53 -9.64 -14.89
CA GLY A 231 -11.74 -9.34 -15.65
C GLY A 231 -12.67 -8.27 -15.06
N GLY A 232 -12.15 -7.34 -14.25
CA GLY A 232 -12.92 -6.27 -13.63
C GLY A 232 -13.59 -5.30 -14.61
N SER A 233 -13.06 -5.13 -15.81
CA SER A 233 -13.54 -4.19 -16.85
C SER A 233 -14.63 -4.74 -17.76
N GLN A 234 -15.51 -5.56 -17.26
CA GLN A 234 -16.59 -6.18 -18.06
C GLN A 234 -17.97 -5.69 -17.61
N PRO A 235 -18.22 -4.36 -17.50
CA PRO A 235 -19.51 -3.88 -17.04
C PRO A 235 -20.58 -4.10 -18.10
N VAL A 236 -21.81 -4.35 -17.66
CA VAL A 236 -22.99 -4.35 -18.55
C VAL A 236 -23.55 -2.94 -18.57
N ASN A 237 -23.65 -2.34 -19.76
CA ASN A 237 -24.16 -0.97 -19.93
C ASN A 237 -23.36 0.12 -19.16
N GLY A 238 -22.09 -0.12 -18.90
CA GLY A 238 -21.22 0.81 -18.15
C GLY A 238 -21.36 0.77 -16.63
N THR A 239 -22.15 -0.14 -16.09
CA THR A 239 -22.31 -0.35 -14.64
C THR A 239 -21.68 -1.65 -14.19
N ASN A 240 -21.00 -1.62 -13.04
CA ASN A 240 -20.41 -2.80 -12.39
C ASN A 240 -21.45 -3.48 -11.49
#